data_7a32cd67f319b11d5104878139b6d97f
#
_entry.id   7a32cd67f319b11d5104878139b6d97f
#
_cell.length_a   1.000
_cell.length_b   1.000
_cell.length_c   1.000
_cell.angle_alpha   90.00
_cell.angle_beta   90.00
_cell.angle_gamma   90.00
#
_symmetry.space_group_name_H-M   'P 1'
#
loop_
_entity.id
_entity.type
_entity.pdbx_description
1 polymer ?
#
loop_
_entity_poly.entity_id
_entity_poly.type
_entity_poly.pdbx_seq_one_letter_code
_entity_poly.pdbx_strand_id
1 'polypeptide(L)'
;MGQFEDHIKQSKSNLQFLSLVDQNIDNYWDWKVTVCFYTAVHLINAHIVKRSKANYLSHNKVDEFINPFSQFSPSKLDNPTYLAYQKLSNLSRRSRYLVHEDINKKTPTDIVDAQATYSKHYSRAIKYLEIIIDYVCAEHKQSISATNIKCIDLNNTKFKYFNIRS
;
A
#
# COMPACT_ATOMS: atom_id res chain seq x y z
N MET A 1 3.03 18.25 -12.62
CA MET A 1 3.54 16.87 -12.52
C MET A 1 4.10 16.68 -11.13
N GLY A 2 3.66 15.64 -10.39
CA GLY A 2 4.13 15.41 -9.03
C GLY A 2 5.62 15.10 -9.00
N GLN A 3 6.35 15.81 -8.16
CA GLN A 3 7.75 15.52 -7.88
C GLN A 3 7.88 14.52 -6.74
N PHE A 4 9.08 14.08 -6.45
CA PHE A 4 9.35 13.17 -5.34
C PHE A 4 8.72 13.64 -4.02
N GLU A 5 8.95 14.90 -3.70
CA GLU A 5 8.46 15.52 -2.46
C GLU A 5 6.93 15.60 -2.40
N ASP A 6 6.26 15.82 -3.54
CA ASP A 6 4.80 15.85 -3.61
C ASP A 6 4.20 14.49 -3.29
N HIS A 7 4.80 13.42 -3.82
CA HIS A 7 4.38 12.06 -3.51
C HIS A 7 4.63 11.69 -2.05
N ILE A 8 5.78 12.06 -1.48
CA ILE A 8 6.05 11.85 -0.05
C ILE A 8 5.06 12.64 0.82
N LYS A 9 4.76 13.89 0.47
CA LYS A 9 3.76 14.70 1.17
C LYS A 9 2.38 14.06 1.10
N GLN A 10 1.97 13.59 -0.07
CA GLN A 10 0.67 12.94 -0.23
C GLN A 10 0.59 11.61 0.54
N SER A 11 1.66 10.82 0.57
CA SER A 11 1.67 9.60 1.39
C SER A 11 1.52 9.90 2.89
N LYS A 12 2.16 10.94 3.39
CA LYS A 12 1.99 11.41 4.78
C LYS A 12 0.56 11.88 5.05
N SER A 13 -0.04 12.62 4.12
CA SER A 13 -1.44 13.06 4.22
C SER A 13 -2.41 11.87 4.25
N ASN A 14 -2.17 10.84 3.42
CA ASN A 14 -2.96 9.61 3.43
C ASN A 14 -2.84 8.86 4.77
N LEU A 15 -1.65 8.81 5.38
CA LEU A 15 -1.46 8.20 6.70
C LEU A 15 -2.19 8.97 7.80
N GLN A 16 -2.19 10.31 7.76
CA GLN A 16 -2.98 11.13 8.67
C GLN A 16 -4.48 10.87 8.51
N PHE A 17 -4.95 10.81 7.25
CA PHE A 17 -6.34 10.48 6.96
C PHE A 17 -6.71 9.07 7.46
N LEU A 18 -5.83 8.08 7.26
CA LEU A 18 -6.02 6.72 7.79
C LEU A 18 -6.22 6.74 9.31
N SER A 19 -5.36 7.47 10.03
CA SER A 19 -5.48 7.62 11.48
C SER A 19 -6.81 8.24 11.90
N LEU A 20 -7.27 9.28 11.19
CA LEU A 20 -8.55 9.94 11.48
C LEU A 20 -9.74 9.01 11.23
N VAL A 21 -9.74 8.32 10.10
CA VAL A 21 -10.80 7.33 9.77
C VAL A 21 -10.81 6.23 10.82
N ASP A 22 -9.66 5.73 11.18
CA ASP A 22 -9.52 4.59 12.09
C ASP A 22 -9.93 4.94 13.55
N GLN A 23 -9.77 6.19 13.95
CA GLN A 23 -10.20 6.68 15.26
C GLN A 23 -11.70 6.92 15.37
N ASN A 24 -12.35 7.29 14.28
CA ASN A 24 -13.74 7.76 14.29
C ASN A 24 -14.73 6.77 13.68
N ILE A 25 -14.24 5.77 12.95
CA ILE A 25 -15.07 4.82 12.21
C ILE A 25 -14.57 3.41 12.45
N ASP A 26 -15.35 2.60 13.15
CA ASP A 26 -14.91 1.25 13.53
C ASP A 26 -14.90 0.26 12.37
N ASN A 27 -15.89 0.31 11.50
CA ASN A 27 -16.01 -0.57 10.34
C ASN A 27 -15.38 0.03 9.07
N TYR A 28 -15.86 -0.30 7.91
CA TYR A 28 -15.37 0.18 6.60
C TYR A 28 -13.91 -0.24 6.31
N TRP A 29 -13.63 -1.50 6.56
CA TRP A 29 -12.32 -2.10 6.33
C TRP A 29 -11.83 -1.99 4.90
N ASP A 30 -12.75 -2.00 3.93
CA ASP A 30 -12.52 -1.79 2.51
C ASP A 30 -11.89 -0.43 2.23
N TRP A 31 -12.42 0.64 2.82
CA TRP A 31 -11.85 1.99 2.71
C TRP A 31 -10.49 2.10 3.40
N LYS A 32 -10.32 1.51 4.59
CA LYS A 32 -9.04 1.49 5.29
C LYS A 32 -7.96 0.78 4.45
N VAL A 33 -8.27 -0.36 3.85
CA VAL A 33 -7.39 -1.07 2.90
C VAL A 33 -7.09 -0.22 1.67
N THR A 34 -8.09 0.47 1.14
CA THR A 34 -7.94 1.35 -0.01
C THR A 34 -6.99 2.52 0.29
N VAL A 35 -7.11 3.15 1.45
CA VAL A 35 -6.19 4.22 1.88
C VAL A 35 -4.76 3.70 2.04
N CYS A 36 -4.58 2.50 2.61
CA CYS A 36 -3.26 1.87 2.68
C CYS A 36 -2.65 1.70 1.29
N PHE A 37 -3.43 1.23 0.31
CA PHE A 37 -2.95 1.06 -1.06
C PHE A 37 -2.57 2.40 -1.72
N TYR A 38 -3.40 3.43 -1.62
CA TYR A 38 -3.05 4.74 -2.18
C TYR A 38 -1.84 5.38 -1.50
N THR A 39 -1.63 5.12 -0.21
CA THR A 39 -0.38 5.50 0.46
C THR A 39 0.82 4.81 -0.20
N ALA A 40 0.73 3.50 -0.43
CA ALA A 40 1.76 2.73 -1.11
C ALA A 40 1.98 3.21 -2.57
N VAL A 41 0.91 3.53 -3.30
CA VAL A 41 0.99 4.08 -4.66
C VAL A 41 1.85 5.34 -4.70
N HIS A 42 1.63 6.27 -3.76
CA HIS A 42 2.43 7.50 -3.70
C HIS A 42 3.88 7.22 -3.30
N LEU A 43 4.15 6.31 -2.36
CA LEU A 43 5.51 5.92 -1.99
C LEU A 43 6.27 5.30 -3.18
N ILE A 44 5.62 4.41 -3.92
CA ILE A 44 6.20 3.77 -5.10
C ILE A 44 6.41 4.78 -6.23
N ASN A 45 5.47 5.70 -6.46
CA ASN A 45 5.65 6.77 -7.44
C ASN A 45 6.80 7.71 -7.05
N ALA A 46 6.98 8.03 -5.76
CA ALA A 46 8.15 8.77 -5.28
C ALA A 46 9.45 8.02 -5.66
N HIS A 47 9.51 6.71 -5.42
CA HIS A 47 10.65 5.89 -5.79
C HIS A 47 10.92 5.92 -7.30
N ILE A 48 9.87 5.74 -8.13
CA ILE A 48 9.98 5.78 -9.60
C ILE A 48 10.50 7.12 -10.08
N VAL A 49 9.92 8.23 -9.63
CA VAL A 49 10.34 9.59 -10.00
C VAL A 49 11.81 9.83 -9.64
N LYS A 50 12.24 9.39 -8.47
CA LYS A 50 13.62 9.58 -8.01
C LYS A 50 14.63 8.77 -8.81
N ARG A 51 14.26 7.55 -9.21
CA ARG A 51 15.15 6.61 -9.93
C ARG A 51 15.18 6.82 -11.43
N SER A 52 14.01 7.01 -12.06
CA SER A 52 13.87 7.03 -13.53
C SER A 52 13.46 8.38 -14.11
N LYS A 53 13.16 9.36 -13.24
CA LYS A 53 12.57 10.66 -13.63
C LYS A 53 11.24 10.54 -14.41
N ALA A 54 10.64 9.35 -14.42
CA ALA A 54 9.35 9.12 -15.03
C ALA A 54 8.24 9.65 -14.11
N ASN A 55 7.26 10.32 -14.71
CA ASN A 55 6.08 10.81 -13.99
C ASN A 55 4.89 9.92 -14.31
N TYR A 56 3.93 9.93 -13.41
CA TYR A 56 2.67 9.19 -13.33
C TYR A 56 2.48 8.15 -14.44
N LEU A 57 2.40 6.92 -14.04
CA LEU A 57 2.19 5.77 -14.91
C LEU A 57 0.86 5.09 -14.53
N SER A 58 0.21 4.49 -15.50
CA SER A 58 -0.90 3.58 -15.21
C SER A 58 -0.42 2.45 -14.28
N HIS A 59 -1.34 1.82 -13.56
CA HIS A 59 -0.98 0.71 -12.64
C HIS A 59 -0.16 -0.39 -13.33
N ASN A 60 -0.47 -0.72 -14.58
CA ASN A 60 0.30 -1.72 -15.35
C ASN A 60 1.73 -1.25 -15.61
N LYS A 61 1.91 0.02 -15.98
CA LYS A 61 3.24 0.60 -16.18
C LYS A 61 4.02 0.73 -14.88
N VAL A 62 3.36 1.04 -13.76
CA VAL A 62 4.02 1.03 -12.45
C VAL A 62 4.63 -0.34 -12.20
N ASP A 63 3.89 -1.42 -12.44
CA ASP A 63 4.38 -2.79 -12.26
C ASP A 63 5.62 -3.07 -13.12
N GLU A 64 5.59 -2.71 -14.41
CA GLU A 64 6.73 -2.85 -15.32
C GLU A 64 7.97 -2.10 -14.81
N PHE A 65 7.79 -0.92 -14.20
CA PHE A 65 8.88 -0.09 -13.71
C PHE A 65 9.55 -0.61 -12.45
N ILE A 66 8.81 -1.32 -11.59
CA ILE A 66 9.30 -1.75 -10.26
C ILE A 66 9.62 -3.24 -10.16
N ASN A 67 9.29 -4.02 -11.19
CA ASN A 67 9.43 -5.48 -11.17
C ASN A 67 10.91 -5.91 -11.07
N PRO A 68 11.33 -6.54 -9.96
CA PRO A 68 12.72 -6.97 -9.78
C PRO A 68 13.16 -8.08 -10.74
N PHE A 69 12.21 -8.85 -11.28
CA PHE A 69 12.45 -9.96 -12.18
C PHE A 69 12.59 -9.56 -13.65
N SER A 70 12.19 -8.34 -14.00
CA SER A 70 12.33 -7.81 -15.36
C SER A 70 13.71 -7.17 -15.53
N GLN A 71 14.43 -7.55 -16.59
CA GLN A 71 15.72 -6.93 -16.93
C GLN A 71 15.58 -5.45 -17.29
N PHE A 72 14.44 -5.06 -17.85
CA PHE A 72 14.16 -3.72 -18.37
C PHE A 72 13.52 -2.78 -17.35
N SER A 73 13.28 -3.22 -16.13
CA SER A 73 12.67 -2.40 -15.10
C SER A 73 13.64 -1.30 -14.61
N PRO A 74 13.32 0.00 -14.80
CA PRO A 74 14.24 1.10 -14.51
C PRO A 74 14.28 1.48 -13.02
N SER A 75 13.32 1.05 -12.22
CA SER A 75 13.17 1.42 -10.81
C SER A 75 12.88 0.20 -9.95
N LYS A 76 13.67 -0.86 -10.12
CA LYS A 76 13.47 -2.14 -9.41
C LYS A 76 13.37 -1.94 -7.92
N LEU A 77 12.38 -2.59 -7.32
CA LEU A 77 12.31 -2.82 -5.89
C LEU A 77 13.08 -4.09 -5.50
N ASP A 78 13.31 -4.28 -4.22
CA ASP A 78 13.66 -5.60 -3.72
C ASP A 78 12.45 -6.55 -3.76
N ASN A 79 12.69 -7.85 -3.71
CA ASN A 79 11.63 -8.86 -3.81
C ASN A 79 10.57 -8.73 -2.70
N PRO A 80 10.92 -8.55 -1.41
CA PRO A 80 9.93 -8.40 -0.36
C PRO A 80 9.00 -7.19 -0.58
N THR A 81 9.55 -6.06 -0.96
CA THR A 81 8.78 -4.82 -1.19
C THR A 81 7.88 -4.93 -2.42
N TYR A 82 8.39 -5.50 -3.50
CA TYR A 82 7.59 -5.77 -4.70
C TYR A 82 6.40 -6.68 -4.40
N LEU A 83 6.64 -7.81 -3.71
CA LEU A 83 5.58 -8.73 -3.32
C LEU A 83 4.57 -8.09 -2.36
N ALA A 84 5.03 -7.25 -1.41
CA ALA A 84 4.15 -6.51 -0.53
C ALA A 84 3.24 -5.55 -1.32
N TYR A 85 3.78 -4.82 -2.30
CA TYR A 85 3.01 -3.94 -3.17
C TYR A 85 1.96 -4.70 -3.98
N GLN A 86 2.33 -5.82 -4.60
CA GLN A 86 1.41 -6.68 -5.36
C GLN A 86 0.26 -7.19 -4.48
N LYS A 87 0.57 -7.71 -3.30
CA LYS A 87 -0.44 -8.22 -2.36
C LYS A 87 -1.36 -7.11 -1.86
N LEU A 88 -0.82 -5.92 -1.59
CA LEU A 88 -1.63 -4.76 -1.17
C LEU A 88 -2.52 -4.26 -2.31
N SER A 89 -2.02 -4.23 -3.54
CA SER A 89 -2.80 -3.91 -4.74
C SER A 89 -3.98 -4.86 -4.91
N ASN A 90 -3.74 -6.18 -4.78
CA ASN A 90 -4.78 -7.20 -4.88
C ASN A 90 -5.84 -7.05 -3.77
N LEU A 91 -5.43 -6.79 -2.53
CA LEU A 91 -6.38 -6.51 -1.44
C LEU A 91 -7.25 -5.30 -1.75
N SER A 92 -6.66 -4.22 -2.26
CA SER A 92 -7.39 -3.00 -2.60
C SER A 92 -8.33 -3.20 -3.80
N ARG A 93 -7.92 -3.97 -4.82
CA ARG A 93 -8.79 -4.31 -5.95
C ARG A 93 -10.01 -5.11 -5.50
N ARG A 94 -9.80 -6.11 -4.65
CA ARG A 94 -10.88 -6.86 -4.01
C ARG A 94 -11.87 -5.94 -3.29
N SER A 95 -11.35 -5.02 -2.47
CA SER A 95 -12.17 -4.11 -1.67
C SER A 95 -12.98 -3.13 -2.52
N ARG A 96 -12.42 -2.63 -3.64
CA ARG A 96 -13.06 -1.61 -4.48
C ARG A 96 -13.98 -2.17 -5.55
N TYR A 97 -13.64 -3.32 -6.12
CA TYR A 97 -14.34 -3.86 -7.30
C TYR A 97 -15.14 -5.11 -7.00
N LEU A 98 -15.18 -5.56 -5.75
CA LEU A 98 -15.92 -6.74 -5.32
C LEU A 98 -15.55 -8.00 -6.09
N VAL A 99 -14.29 -8.09 -6.53
CA VAL A 99 -13.81 -9.18 -7.37
C VAL A 99 -12.73 -9.95 -6.65
N HIS A 100 -12.85 -11.25 -6.59
CA HIS A 100 -11.80 -12.15 -6.18
C HIS A 100 -10.99 -12.56 -7.41
N GLU A 101 -9.74 -12.08 -7.53
CA GLU A 101 -8.84 -12.59 -8.56
C GLU A 101 -8.15 -13.86 -8.04
N ASP A 102 -8.44 -14.96 -8.67
CA ASP A 102 -7.59 -16.14 -8.58
C ASP A 102 -6.35 -15.90 -9.44
N ILE A 103 -5.19 -15.82 -8.80
CA ILE A 103 -3.90 -15.58 -9.45
C ILE A 103 -3.61 -16.59 -10.58
N ASN A 104 -4.25 -17.76 -10.52
CA ASN A 104 -4.09 -18.84 -11.49
C ASN A 104 -5.12 -18.80 -12.63
N LYS A 105 -6.07 -17.89 -12.60
CA LYS A 105 -7.12 -17.76 -13.63
C LYS A 105 -7.04 -16.39 -14.32
N LYS A 106 -7.15 -16.42 -15.65
CA LYS A 106 -7.14 -15.21 -16.50
C LYS A 106 -8.41 -14.35 -16.39
N THR A 107 -9.45 -14.85 -15.72
CA THR A 107 -10.74 -14.16 -15.55
C THR A 107 -11.12 -14.12 -14.08
N PRO A 108 -11.72 -13.02 -13.58
CA PRO A 108 -12.27 -12.95 -12.23
C PRO A 108 -13.34 -14.03 -12.06
N THR A 109 -13.24 -14.88 -11.05
CA THR A 109 -14.11 -16.05 -10.91
C THR A 109 -15.26 -15.87 -9.95
N ASP A 110 -15.13 -14.96 -8.97
CA ASP A 110 -16.15 -14.79 -7.94
C ASP A 110 -16.39 -13.31 -7.65
N ILE A 111 -17.66 -12.92 -7.63
CA ILE A 111 -18.09 -11.62 -7.11
C ILE A 111 -18.06 -11.73 -5.58
N VAL A 112 -17.36 -10.82 -4.93
CA VAL A 112 -17.24 -10.77 -3.47
C VAL A 112 -18.02 -9.58 -2.96
N ASP A 113 -18.86 -9.79 -1.95
CA ASP A 113 -19.56 -8.71 -1.26
C ASP A 113 -18.54 -7.73 -0.62
N ALA A 114 -18.81 -6.42 -0.65
CA ALA A 114 -18.01 -5.39 0.01
C ALA A 114 -17.84 -5.68 1.52
N GLN A 115 -18.86 -6.26 2.15
CA GLN A 115 -18.83 -6.70 3.55
C GLN A 115 -17.86 -7.87 3.79
N ALA A 116 -17.36 -8.52 2.74
CA ALA A 116 -16.37 -9.59 2.88
C ALA A 116 -14.94 -9.08 3.15
N THR A 117 -14.71 -7.78 3.25
CA THR A 117 -13.45 -7.20 3.72
C THR A 117 -13.50 -7.04 5.25
N TYR A 118 -12.67 -7.79 5.95
CA TYR A 118 -12.63 -7.87 7.41
C TYR A 118 -11.39 -7.21 8.00
N SER A 119 -11.36 -7.06 9.32
CA SER A 119 -10.18 -6.58 10.08
C SER A 119 -8.89 -7.32 9.69
N LYS A 120 -8.96 -8.63 9.41
CA LYS A 120 -7.82 -9.44 8.94
C LYS A 120 -7.24 -8.98 7.61
N HIS A 121 -8.06 -8.42 6.70
CA HIS A 121 -7.55 -7.85 5.46
C HIS A 121 -6.82 -6.52 5.72
N TYR A 122 -7.37 -5.72 6.61
CA TYR A 122 -6.74 -4.48 7.06
C TYR A 122 -5.42 -4.75 7.78
N SER A 123 -5.37 -5.74 8.68
CA SER A 123 -4.12 -6.12 9.36
C SER A 123 -3.02 -6.56 8.37
N ARG A 124 -3.39 -7.27 7.30
CA ARG A 124 -2.46 -7.62 6.22
C ARG A 124 -2.02 -6.39 5.43
N ALA A 125 -2.95 -5.48 5.13
CA ALA A 125 -2.63 -4.22 4.43
C ALA A 125 -1.61 -3.38 5.21
N ILE A 126 -1.76 -3.26 6.53
CA ILE A 126 -0.81 -2.58 7.41
C ILE A 126 0.58 -3.26 7.35
N LYS A 127 0.65 -4.59 7.43
CA LYS A 127 1.93 -5.32 7.33
C LYS A 127 2.63 -5.09 5.99
N TYR A 128 1.90 -5.08 4.89
CA TYR A 128 2.49 -4.81 3.58
C TYR A 128 2.90 -3.35 3.44
N LEU A 129 2.11 -2.42 3.95
CA LEU A 129 2.43 -1.00 3.92
C LEU A 129 3.67 -0.68 4.76
N GLU A 130 3.84 -1.31 5.92
CA GLU A 130 5.05 -1.19 6.76
C GLU A 130 6.33 -1.51 5.96
N ILE A 131 6.33 -2.64 5.22
CA ILE A 131 7.47 -3.05 4.39
C ILE A 131 7.78 -1.98 3.33
N ILE A 132 6.75 -1.45 2.68
CA ILE A 132 6.91 -0.45 1.62
C ILE A 132 7.42 0.87 2.19
N ILE A 133 6.90 1.32 3.33
CA ILE A 133 7.36 2.54 3.99
C ILE A 133 8.84 2.38 4.39
N ASP A 134 9.20 1.26 5.00
CA ASP A 134 10.57 1.02 5.47
C ASP A 134 11.58 1.05 4.31
N TYR A 135 11.26 0.37 3.21
CA TYR A 135 12.07 0.38 2.01
C TYR A 135 12.27 1.80 1.45
N VAL A 136 11.18 2.54 1.23
CA VAL A 136 11.25 3.88 0.63
C VAL A 136 11.97 4.86 1.54
N CYS A 137 11.74 4.77 2.85
CA CYS A 137 12.44 5.61 3.84
C CYS A 137 13.93 5.31 3.89
N ALA A 138 14.32 4.05 3.87
CA ALA A 138 15.73 3.64 3.88
C ALA A 138 16.43 4.05 2.57
N GLU A 139 15.84 3.74 1.41
CA GLU A 139 16.42 3.99 0.09
C GLU A 139 16.60 5.48 -0.20
N HIS A 140 15.65 6.32 0.22
CA HIS A 140 15.64 7.75 -0.10
C HIS A 140 15.92 8.66 1.09
N LYS A 141 16.36 8.12 2.23
CA LYS A 141 16.67 8.86 3.47
C LYS A 141 15.51 9.76 3.90
N GLN A 142 14.29 9.21 3.84
CA GLN A 142 13.07 9.90 4.26
C GLN A 142 12.69 9.54 5.69
N SER A 143 11.95 10.43 6.34
CA SER A 143 11.36 10.20 7.65
C SER A 143 9.85 10.30 7.58
N ILE A 144 9.17 9.25 8.07
CA ILE A 144 7.73 9.19 8.25
C ILE A 144 7.47 8.86 9.72
N SER A 145 6.69 9.69 10.38
CA SER A 145 6.31 9.48 11.78
C SER A 145 5.33 8.32 11.91
N ALA A 146 5.38 7.62 13.04
CA ALA A 146 4.46 6.53 13.31
C ALA A 146 3.00 7.02 13.37
N THR A 147 2.13 6.28 12.71
CA THR A 147 0.70 6.55 12.59
C THR A 147 -0.07 5.73 13.62
N ASN A 148 -0.98 6.37 14.35
CA ASN A 148 -1.83 5.67 15.32
C ASN A 148 -3.00 5.00 14.60
N ILE A 149 -3.17 3.70 14.82
CA ILE A 149 -4.26 2.90 14.25
C ILE A 149 -4.86 1.96 15.29
N LYS A 150 -6.12 1.58 15.09
CA LYS A 150 -6.81 0.54 15.84
C LYS A 150 -6.90 -0.72 14.98
N CYS A 151 -6.29 -1.80 15.41
CA CYS A 151 -6.42 -3.09 14.73
C CYS A 151 -6.15 -4.22 15.73
N ILE A 152 -7.21 -4.84 16.22
CA ILE A 152 -7.12 -5.91 17.23
C ILE A 152 -6.26 -7.08 16.78
N ASP A 153 -6.26 -7.39 15.49
CA ASP A 153 -5.46 -8.48 14.93
C ASP A 153 -3.94 -8.19 14.95
N LEU A 154 -3.54 -6.97 15.35
CA LEU A 154 -2.14 -6.52 15.40
C LEU A 154 -1.64 -6.18 16.81
N ASN A 155 -2.46 -6.34 17.86
CA ASN A 155 -2.12 -5.91 19.22
C ASN A 155 -0.78 -6.43 19.75
N ASN A 156 -0.29 -7.56 19.28
CA ASN A 156 0.98 -8.16 19.66
C ASN A 156 2.11 -7.94 18.65
N THR A 157 1.89 -7.11 17.63
CA THR A 157 2.87 -6.86 16.58
C THR A 157 3.53 -5.50 16.80
N LYS A 158 4.87 -5.48 16.82
CA LYS A 158 5.63 -4.22 16.85
C LYS A 158 5.90 -3.74 15.44
N PHE A 159 5.60 -2.48 15.19
CA PHE A 159 5.86 -1.78 13.95
C PHE A 159 6.75 -0.56 14.19
N LYS A 160 7.46 -0.12 13.19
CA LYS A 160 8.26 1.10 13.21
C LYS A 160 7.40 2.33 12.83
N TYR A 161 6.44 2.12 11.93
CA TYR A 161 5.62 3.19 11.36
C TYR A 161 4.15 3.16 11.81
N PHE A 162 3.78 2.21 12.67
CA PHE A 162 2.43 2.16 13.22
C PHE A 162 2.45 1.93 14.73
N ASN A 163 1.66 2.74 15.44
CA ASN A 163 1.35 2.56 16.85
C ASN A 163 -0.04 1.91 16.95
N ILE A 164 -0.09 0.66 17.39
CA ILE A 164 -1.35 -0.05 17.56
C ILE A 164 -1.99 0.39 18.87
N ARG A 165 -3.21 0.93 18.79
CA ARG A 165 -4.04 1.26 19.94
C ARG A 165 -5.06 0.14 20.16
N SER A 166 -5.23 -0.26 21.39
CA SER A 166 -6.30 -1.15 21.87
C SER A 166 -7.66 -0.46 21.83
#